data_a01a8d5fe5359e1ea186c4adeffd21eb
#
_entry.id   a01a8d5fe5359e1ea186c4adeffd21eb
#
_cell.length_a   1.000
_cell.length_b   1.000
_cell.length_c   1.000
_cell.angle_alpha   90.00
_cell.angle_beta   90.00
_cell.angle_gamma   90.00
#
_symmetry.space_group_name_H-M   'P 1'
#
loop_
_entity.id
_entity.type
_entity.pdbx_description
1 polymer ?
#
loop_
_entity_poly.entity_id
_entity_poly.type
_entity_poly.pdbx_seq_one_letter_code
_entity_poly.pdbx_strand_id
1 'polypeptide(L)'
;IRDRLFITLYQNSDKIVVLDDCDSVFKDDDAVNILKAALDSYDTRKISYISSKPLKDEFGEPIPAHFEFSGRIIFISNIHQSKLDEAIRSRSFVSDISMNTGQMFTRMEQLMENMERSIPLAAKKQALEIMKRLDTKFTGIDVNLRSFIKAARICAMGFDNAEEMVAEQIIAAE
;
A
#
# COMPACT_ATOMS: atom_id res chain seq x y z
N ILE A 1 -8.24 -12.29 -10.42
CA ILE A 1 -8.04 -10.84 -10.14
C ILE A 1 -9.11 -10.05 -10.86
N ARG A 2 -9.17 -10.09 -12.18
CA ARG A 2 -10.09 -9.34 -13.04
C ARG A 2 -11.57 -9.55 -12.71
N ASP A 3 -12.03 -10.80 -12.53
CA ASP A 3 -13.43 -11.10 -12.18
C ASP A 3 -13.81 -10.40 -10.86
N ARG A 4 -12.95 -10.50 -9.84
CA ARG A 4 -13.18 -9.86 -8.54
C ARG A 4 -13.20 -8.33 -8.66
N LEU A 5 -12.29 -7.74 -9.45
CA LEU A 5 -12.29 -6.30 -9.72
C LEU A 5 -13.60 -5.86 -10.36
N PHE A 6 -14.06 -6.57 -11.42
CA PHE A 6 -15.29 -6.26 -12.12
C PHE A 6 -16.52 -6.33 -11.20
N ILE A 7 -16.60 -7.40 -10.38
CA ILE A 7 -17.67 -7.57 -9.39
C ILE A 7 -17.64 -6.43 -8.36
N THR A 8 -16.46 -6.09 -7.83
CA THR A 8 -16.31 -5.01 -6.85
C THR A 8 -16.77 -3.66 -7.40
N LEU A 9 -16.39 -3.34 -8.64
CA LEU A 9 -16.82 -2.09 -9.30
C LEU A 9 -18.32 -2.09 -9.61
N TYR A 10 -18.90 -3.22 -10.01
CA TYR A 10 -20.33 -3.36 -10.22
C TYR A 10 -21.14 -3.09 -8.95
N GLN A 11 -20.78 -3.75 -7.84
CA GLN A 11 -21.45 -3.62 -6.55
C GLN A 11 -21.30 -2.23 -5.92
N ASN A 12 -20.34 -1.43 -6.39
CA ASN A 12 -20.03 -0.10 -5.87
C ASN A 12 -19.98 0.95 -6.99
N SER A 13 -20.86 0.84 -7.97
CA SER A 13 -20.83 1.60 -9.21
C SER A 13 -20.99 3.12 -9.04
N ASP A 14 -21.51 3.57 -7.93
CA ASP A 14 -21.74 4.98 -7.55
C ASP A 14 -20.86 5.44 -6.37
N LYS A 15 -19.98 4.58 -5.84
CA LYS A 15 -19.21 4.82 -4.62
C LYS A 15 -17.73 5.12 -4.89
N ILE A 16 -17.02 5.45 -3.81
CA ILE A 16 -15.57 5.51 -3.81
C ILE A 16 -15.04 4.12 -3.48
N VAL A 17 -14.32 3.52 -4.43
CA VAL A 17 -13.67 2.22 -4.28
C VAL A 17 -12.19 2.45 -3.95
N VAL A 18 -11.73 1.95 -2.81
CA VAL A 18 -10.32 2.02 -2.43
C VAL A 18 -9.66 0.67 -2.72
N LEU A 19 -8.64 0.66 -3.55
CA LEU A 19 -7.81 -0.49 -3.88
C LEU A 19 -6.47 -0.32 -3.17
N ASP A 20 -6.33 -0.93 -2.00
CA ASP A 20 -5.15 -0.89 -1.17
C ASP A 20 -4.33 -2.16 -1.35
N ASP A 21 -3.03 -2.02 -1.61
CA ASP A 21 -2.05 -3.12 -1.82
C ASP A 21 -2.48 -4.13 -2.90
N CYS A 22 -3.22 -3.64 -3.90
CA CYS A 22 -3.75 -4.45 -5.01
C CYS A 22 -2.87 -4.40 -6.27
N ASP A 23 -1.55 -4.34 -6.12
CA ASP A 23 -0.57 -4.15 -7.20
C ASP A 23 -0.65 -5.22 -8.31
N SER A 24 -1.15 -6.40 -7.98
CA SER A 24 -1.39 -7.48 -8.95
C SER A 24 -2.41 -7.13 -10.04
N VAL A 25 -3.30 -6.16 -9.77
CA VAL A 25 -4.28 -5.66 -10.75
C VAL A 25 -3.58 -5.03 -11.96
N PHE A 26 -2.44 -4.35 -11.76
CA PHE A 26 -1.66 -3.73 -12.82
C PHE A 26 -0.84 -4.72 -13.67
N LYS A 27 -0.83 -6.00 -13.31
CA LYS A 27 -0.13 -7.08 -14.02
C LYS A 27 -1.08 -7.97 -14.83
N ASP A 28 -2.37 -7.71 -14.79
CA ASP A 28 -3.41 -8.45 -15.51
C ASP A 28 -4.00 -7.52 -16.57
N ASP A 29 -3.77 -7.80 -17.85
CA ASP A 29 -4.18 -6.94 -18.97
C ASP A 29 -5.69 -6.69 -19.01
N ASP A 30 -6.50 -7.69 -18.68
CA ASP A 30 -7.96 -7.53 -18.62
C ASP A 30 -8.37 -6.64 -17.46
N ALA A 31 -7.72 -6.77 -16.30
CA ALA A 31 -7.97 -5.89 -15.16
C ALA A 31 -7.56 -4.45 -15.48
N VAL A 32 -6.42 -4.24 -16.15
CA VAL A 32 -5.98 -2.93 -16.63
C VAL A 32 -7.00 -2.34 -17.62
N ASN A 33 -7.57 -3.12 -18.52
CA ASN A 33 -8.60 -2.66 -19.45
C ASN A 33 -9.91 -2.28 -18.72
N ILE A 34 -10.31 -3.03 -17.70
CA ILE A 34 -11.44 -2.67 -16.83
C ILE A 34 -11.17 -1.33 -16.14
N LEU A 35 -9.96 -1.12 -15.60
CA LEU A 35 -9.58 0.13 -14.96
C LEU A 35 -9.56 1.31 -15.95
N LYS A 36 -9.04 1.12 -17.16
CA LYS A 36 -9.05 2.16 -18.21
C LYS A 36 -10.46 2.64 -18.50
N ALA A 37 -11.43 1.71 -18.61
CA ALA A 37 -12.83 2.04 -18.78
C ALA A 37 -13.43 2.76 -17.57
N ALA A 38 -13.06 2.31 -16.35
CA ALA A 38 -13.54 2.91 -15.09
C ALA A 38 -12.95 4.28 -14.79
N LEU A 39 -11.80 4.63 -15.36
CA LEU A 39 -11.07 5.89 -15.16
C LEU A 39 -11.25 6.88 -16.31
N ASP A 40 -12.10 6.58 -17.30
CA ASP A 40 -12.31 7.49 -18.43
C ASP A 40 -12.87 8.86 -17.98
N SER A 41 -12.74 9.85 -18.84
CA SER A 41 -13.04 11.27 -18.51
C SER A 41 -14.52 11.60 -18.44
N TYR A 42 -15.42 10.65 -18.76
CA TYR A 42 -16.86 10.85 -18.73
C TYR A 42 -17.44 10.74 -17.32
N ASP A 43 -18.48 11.51 -17.01
CA ASP A 43 -19.17 11.44 -15.71
C ASP A 43 -19.76 10.04 -15.46
N THR A 44 -20.34 9.42 -16.50
CA THR A 44 -20.81 8.05 -16.47
C THR A 44 -20.04 7.23 -17.48
N ARG A 45 -19.38 6.16 -17.03
CA ARG A 45 -18.50 5.32 -17.82
C ARG A 45 -19.08 3.94 -17.95
N LYS A 46 -19.07 3.39 -19.16
CA LYS A 46 -19.54 2.02 -19.42
C LYS A 46 -18.37 1.04 -19.29
N ILE A 47 -18.41 0.22 -18.24
CA ILE A 47 -17.45 -0.86 -18.05
C ILE A 47 -18.03 -2.13 -18.68
N SER A 48 -17.25 -2.80 -19.51
CA SER A 48 -17.63 -4.07 -20.15
C SER A 48 -16.55 -5.10 -19.93
N TYR A 49 -16.95 -6.30 -19.54
CA TYR A 49 -16.05 -7.43 -19.38
C TYR A 49 -16.76 -8.74 -19.72
N ILE A 50 -16.11 -9.57 -20.51
CA ILE A 50 -16.62 -10.89 -20.89
C ILE A 50 -15.79 -11.95 -20.17
N SER A 51 -16.36 -12.51 -19.12
CA SER A 51 -15.76 -13.62 -18.39
C SER A 51 -16.04 -14.96 -19.10
N SER A 52 -15.12 -15.91 -18.96
CA SER A 52 -15.29 -17.28 -19.47
C SER A 52 -16.41 -18.06 -18.74
N LYS A 53 -16.84 -17.57 -17.58
CA LYS A 53 -17.92 -18.14 -16.78
C LYS A 53 -18.88 -17.03 -16.36
N PRO A 54 -20.20 -17.32 -16.23
CA PRO A 54 -21.14 -16.35 -15.70
C PRO A 54 -20.70 -15.86 -14.31
N LEU A 55 -20.55 -14.55 -14.17
CA LEU A 55 -20.23 -13.94 -12.89
C LEU A 55 -21.49 -13.84 -12.05
N LYS A 56 -21.33 -14.04 -10.74
CA LYS A 56 -22.39 -13.92 -9.76
C LYS A 56 -21.92 -13.06 -8.61
N ASP A 57 -22.84 -12.37 -7.97
CA ASP A 57 -22.59 -11.65 -6.73
C ASP A 57 -22.54 -12.59 -5.51
N GLU A 58 -22.41 -12.03 -4.32
CA GLU A 58 -22.37 -12.78 -3.05
C GLU A 58 -23.70 -13.48 -2.70
N PHE A 59 -24.80 -13.07 -3.33
CA PHE A 59 -26.12 -13.67 -3.16
C PHE A 59 -26.43 -14.72 -4.25
N GLY A 60 -25.50 -14.92 -5.21
CA GLY A 60 -25.67 -15.85 -6.30
C GLY A 60 -26.41 -15.27 -7.51
N GLU A 61 -26.74 -13.97 -7.50
CA GLU A 61 -27.42 -13.30 -8.61
C GLU A 61 -26.44 -13.03 -9.75
N PRO A 62 -26.87 -13.16 -11.02
CA PRO A 62 -26.03 -12.98 -12.18
C PRO A 62 -25.62 -11.51 -12.35
N ILE A 63 -24.34 -11.26 -12.60
CA ILE A 63 -23.80 -9.94 -12.91
C ILE A 63 -23.81 -9.74 -14.44
N PRO A 64 -24.32 -8.59 -14.94
CA PRO A 64 -24.33 -8.30 -16.36
C PRO A 64 -22.90 -8.14 -16.92
N ALA A 65 -22.71 -8.45 -18.19
CA ALA A 65 -21.40 -8.29 -18.87
C ALA A 65 -20.96 -6.83 -19.03
N HIS A 66 -21.83 -5.88 -18.76
CA HIS A 66 -21.53 -4.44 -18.76
C HIS A 66 -22.43 -3.70 -17.78
N PHE A 67 -21.93 -2.60 -17.24
CA PHE A 67 -22.67 -1.70 -16.37
C PHE A 67 -22.15 -0.26 -16.48
N GLU A 68 -22.91 0.68 -15.94
CA GLU A 68 -22.50 2.07 -15.85
C GLU A 68 -21.83 2.32 -14.49
N PHE A 69 -20.70 3.04 -14.53
CA PHE A 69 -19.90 3.39 -13.36
C PHE A 69 -19.76 4.91 -13.26
N SER A 70 -20.29 5.50 -12.20
CA SER A 70 -20.15 6.92 -11.85
C SER A 70 -19.28 7.14 -10.61
N GLY A 71 -18.81 6.07 -10.00
CA GLY A 71 -17.98 6.09 -8.80
C GLY A 71 -16.58 6.67 -9.02
N ARG A 72 -15.75 6.62 -7.99
CA ARG A 72 -14.34 7.03 -8.02
C ARG A 72 -13.47 5.89 -7.53
N ILE A 73 -12.19 5.87 -7.96
CA ILE A 73 -11.25 4.86 -7.52
C ILE A 73 -10.05 5.56 -6.89
N ILE A 74 -9.63 5.07 -5.73
CA ILE A 74 -8.39 5.47 -5.06
C ILE A 74 -7.47 4.25 -5.04
N PHE A 75 -6.26 4.39 -5.58
CA PHE A 75 -5.22 3.37 -5.49
C PHE A 75 -4.23 3.76 -4.41
N ILE A 76 -3.89 2.81 -3.54
CA ILE A 76 -2.77 2.89 -2.61
C ILE A 76 -1.82 1.75 -3.01
N SER A 77 -0.60 2.10 -3.46
CA SER A 77 0.29 1.16 -4.12
C SER A 77 1.75 1.47 -3.80
N ASN A 78 2.57 0.44 -3.75
CA ASN A 78 4.03 0.53 -3.65
C ASN A 78 4.71 0.56 -5.04
N ILE A 79 3.93 0.54 -6.12
CA ILE A 79 4.47 0.60 -7.47
C ILE A 79 4.93 2.03 -7.77
N HIS A 80 6.20 2.18 -8.17
CA HIS A 80 6.69 3.46 -8.64
C HIS A 80 5.91 3.92 -9.88
N GLN A 81 5.55 5.21 -9.94
CA GLN A 81 4.70 5.78 -11.00
C GLN A 81 5.17 5.49 -12.43
N SER A 82 6.49 5.34 -12.65
CA SER A 82 7.06 5.01 -13.97
C SER A 82 6.73 3.59 -14.46
N LYS A 83 6.27 2.71 -13.55
CA LYS A 83 5.87 1.33 -13.86
C LYS A 83 4.36 1.18 -14.05
N LEU A 84 3.58 2.24 -13.83
CA LEU A 84 2.16 2.25 -14.12
C LEU A 84 1.92 2.36 -15.62
N ASP A 85 0.88 1.68 -16.10
CA ASP A 85 0.40 1.83 -17.49
C ASP A 85 0.11 3.33 -17.77
N GLU A 86 0.59 3.83 -18.90
CA GLU A 86 0.49 5.24 -19.27
C GLU A 86 -0.97 5.71 -19.35
N ALA A 87 -1.87 4.86 -19.84
CA ALA A 87 -3.29 5.20 -19.92
C ALA A 87 -3.96 5.28 -18.55
N ILE A 88 -3.53 4.50 -17.55
CA ILE A 88 -3.97 4.64 -16.16
C ILE A 88 -3.42 5.95 -15.59
N ARG A 89 -2.13 6.20 -15.76
CA ARG A 89 -1.47 7.39 -15.23
C ARG A 89 -2.07 8.69 -15.80
N SER A 90 -2.36 8.73 -17.10
CA SER A 90 -2.96 9.93 -17.75
C SER A 90 -4.39 10.22 -17.31
N ARG A 91 -5.10 9.22 -16.76
CA ARG A 91 -6.48 9.34 -16.25
C ARG A 91 -6.56 9.50 -14.74
N SER A 92 -5.41 9.62 -14.05
CA SER A 92 -5.34 9.63 -12.60
C SER A 92 -4.54 10.82 -12.09
N PHE A 93 -4.89 11.32 -10.91
CA PHE A 93 -4.01 12.19 -10.14
C PHE A 93 -3.05 11.31 -9.35
N VAL A 94 -1.76 11.40 -9.66
CA VAL A 94 -0.72 10.61 -8.99
C VAL A 94 0.01 11.50 -7.99
N SER A 95 0.07 11.06 -6.74
CA SER A 95 0.85 11.71 -5.67
C SER A 95 1.87 10.72 -5.13
N ASP A 96 3.14 11.08 -5.18
CA ASP A 96 4.21 10.34 -4.53
C ASP A 96 4.34 10.83 -3.09
N ILE A 97 4.10 9.92 -2.14
CA ILE A 97 4.20 10.17 -0.68
C ILE A 97 5.41 9.46 -0.06
N SER A 98 6.36 8.98 -0.88
CA SER A 98 7.58 8.37 -0.39
C SER A 98 8.39 9.38 0.44
N MET A 99 9.08 8.87 1.45
CA MET A 99 9.90 9.65 2.37
C MET A 99 11.34 9.19 2.24
N ASN A 100 12.28 10.13 2.24
CA ASN A 100 13.68 9.79 2.45
C ASN A 100 13.94 9.41 3.93
N THR A 101 15.10 8.82 4.22
CA THR A 101 15.46 8.33 5.55
C THR A 101 15.32 9.40 6.64
N GLY A 102 15.78 10.63 6.39
CA GLY A 102 15.66 11.73 7.35
C GLY A 102 14.21 12.12 7.65
N GLN A 103 13.37 12.18 6.62
CA GLN A 103 11.93 12.43 6.75
C GLN A 103 11.25 11.29 7.52
N MET A 104 11.68 10.03 7.30
CA MET A 104 11.16 8.88 8.01
C MET A 104 11.50 8.94 9.51
N PHE A 105 12.74 9.28 9.87
CA PHE A 105 13.12 9.48 11.28
C PHE A 105 12.29 10.59 11.93
N THR A 106 12.13 11.73 11.25
CA THR A 106 11.26 12.80 11.74
C THR A 106 9.82 12.32 11.95
N ARG A 107 9.31 11.50 11.03
CA ARG A 107 7.96 10.93 11.14
C ARG A 107 7.84 9.95 12.31
N MET A 108 8.86 9.14 12.57
CA MET A 108 8.92 8.26 13.74
C MET A 108 8.87 9.07 15.05
N GLU A 109 9.60 10.17 15.14
CA GLU A 109 9.58 11.07 16.31
C GLU A 109 8.17 11.63 16.57
N GLN A 110 7.50 12.09 15.51
CA GLN A 110 6.15 12.66 15.63
C GLN A 110 5.09 11.64 16.07
N LEU A 111 5.26 10.38 15.65
CA LEU A 111 4.26 9.34 15.86
C LEU A 111 4.52 8.48 17.12
N MET A 112 5.75 8.45 17.64
CA MET A 112 6.18 7.44 18.63
C MET A 112 5.31 7.40 19.89
N GLU A 113 4.74 8.51 20.32
CA GLU A 113 3.89 8.56 21.52
C GLU A 113 2.56 7.83 21.30
N ASN A 114 2.03 7.90 20.08
CA ASN A 114 0.72 7.36 19.73
C ASN A 114 0.77 5.98 19.05
N MET A 115 1.94 5.60 18.50
CA MET A 115 2.14 4.28 17.90
C MET A 115 2.35 3.21 18.96
N GLU A 116 1.70 2.05 18.79
CA GLU A 116 1.90 0.86 19.64
C GLU A 116 2.02 1.23 21.13
N ARG A 117 0.91 1.68 21.71
CA ARG A 117 0.86 2.18 23.10
C ARG A 117 1.30 1.16 24.15
N SER A 118 1.32 -0.12 23.82
CA SER A 118 1.84 -1.21 24.65
C SER A 118 3.35 -1.18 24.82
N ILE A 119 4.09 -0.49 23.94
CA ILE A 119 5.56 -0.38 24.03
C ILE A 119 5.92 0.88 24.81
N PRO A 120 6.77 0.76 25.85
CA PRO A 120 7.24 1.92 26.64
C PRO A 120 7.89 2.99 25.76
N LEU A 121 7.63 4.26 26.05
CA LEU A 121 8.21 5.39 25.30
C LEU A 121 9.75 5.39 25.36
N ALA A 122 10.32 4.98 26.50
CA ALA A 122 11.77 4.84 26.65
C ALA A 122 12.37 3.85 25.66
N ALA A 123 11.73 2.69 25.44
CA ALA A 123 12.17 1.68 24.48
C ALA A 123 12.06 2.19 23.03
N LYS A 124 11.03 2.96 22.70
CA LYS A 124 10.88 3.60 21.40
C LYS A 124 11.97 4.62 21.14
N LYS A 125 12.31 5.45 22.12
CA LYS A 125 13.42 6.41 22.02
C LYS A 125 14.75 5.70 21.83
N GLN A 126 15.01 4.64 22.59
CA GLN A 126 16.21 3.82 22.46
C GLN A 126 16.30 3.20 21.05
N ALA A 127 15.21 2.63 20.53
CA ALA A 127 15.16 2.06 19.20
C ALA A 127 15.48 3.09 18.12
N LEU A 128 14.91 4.30 18.22
CA LEU A 128 15.17 5.36 17.26
C LEU A 128 16.66 5.77 17.26
N GLU A 129 17.28 5.90 18.41
CA GLU A 129 18.72 6.22 18.52
C GLU A 129 19.60 5.10 17.96
N ILE A 130 19.25 3.84 18.19
CA ILE A 130 19.93 2.69 17.57
C ILE A 130 19.80 2.76 16.05
N MET A 131 18.60 2.93 15.50
CA MET A 131 18.37 3.00 14.06
C MET A 131 19.15 4.15 13.40
N LYS A 132 19.18 5.33 14.01
CA LYS A 132 19.97 6.47 13.52
C LYS A 132 21.48 6.16 13.51
N ARG A 133 22.00 5.50 14.56
CA ARG A 133 23.42 5.07 14.59
C ARG A 133 23.72 4.04 13.50
N LEU A 134 22.83 3.09 13.29
CA LEU A 134 23.00 2.08 12.25
C LEU A 134 22.95 2.70 10.84
N ASP A 135 22.07 3.68 10.59
CA ASP A 135 22.02 4.43 9.34
C ASP A 135 23.31 5.18 9.00
N THR A 136 24.03 5.64 10.02
CA THR A 136 25.35 6.25 9.82
C THR A 136 26.48 5.26 9.58
N LYS A 137 26.33 4.02 10.04
CA LYS A 137 27.37 2.97 9.92
C LYS A 137 27.21 2.09 8.67
N PHE A 138 25.97 1.90 8.22
CA PHE A 138 25.64 0.97 7.15
C PHE A 138 24.81 1.66 6.07
N THR A 139 25.05 1.31 4.81
CA THR A 139 24.23 1.74 3.68
C THR A 139 23.10 0.75 3.46
N GLY A 140 21.89 1.24 3.13
CA GLY A 140 20.78 0.37 2.72
C GLY A 140 20.04 -0.32 3.85
N ILE A 141 20.02 0.27 5.06
CA ILE A 141 19.17 -0.25 6.13
C ILE A 141 17.68 0.00 5.81
N ASP A 142 16.83 -0.91 6.28
CA ASP A 142 15.38 -0.81 6.10
C ASP A 142 14.75 0.15 7.13
N VAL A 143 14.71 1.46 6.79
CA VAL A 143 14.16 2.51 7.64
C VAL A 143 12.70 2.77 7.29
N ASN A 144 11.79 2.11 7.99
CA ASN A 144 10.34 2.34 7.90
C ASN A 144 9.66 2.17 9.26
N LEU A 145 8.36 2.49 9.33
CA LEU A 145 7.61 2.39 10.59
C LEU A 145 7.49 0.95 11.13
N ARG A 146 7.50 -0.06 10.26
CA ARG A 146 7.45 -1.49 10.68
C ARG A 146 8.77 -1.92 11.30
N SER A 147 9.91 -1.55 10.68
CA SER A 147 11.24 -1.81 11.24
C SER A 147 11.44 -1.07 12.56
N PHE A 148 10.94 0.15 12.69
CA PHE A 148 10.94 0.90 13.96
C PHE A 148 10.15 0.21 15.07
N ILE A 149 8.94 -0.29 14.78
CA ILE A 149 8.15 -1.03 15.78
C ILE A 149 8.85 -2.31 16.20
N LYS A 150 9.48 -3.04 15.27
CA LYS A 150 10.27 -4.23 15.59
C LYS A 150 11.44 -3.89 16.52
N ALA A 151 12.22 -2.86 16.18
CA ALA A 151 13.33 -2.37 16.99
C ALA A 151 12.86 -1.96 18.40
N ALA A 152 11.74 -1.24 18.49
CA ALA A 152 11.18 -0.81 19.77
C ALA A 152 10.72 -1.99 20.64
N ARG A 153 10.19 -3.04 20.05
CA ARG A 153 9.83 -4.29 20.76
C ARG A 153 11.09 -4.99 21.30
N ILE A 154 12.16 -5.06 20.52
CA ILE A 154 13.45 -5.63 20.96
C ILE A 154 14.00 -4.83 22.15
N CYS A 155 14.03 -3.49 22.06
CA CYS A 155 14.48 -2.65 23.15
C CYS A 155 13.61 -2.81 24.41
N ALA A 156 12.31 -3.03 24.27
CA ALA A 156 11.41 -3.25 25.40
C ALA A 156 11.65 -4.57 26.15
N MET A 157 12.33 -5.55 25.50
CA MET A 157 12.72 -6.81 26.16
C MET A 157 13.88 -6.65 27.15
N GLY A 158 14.65 -5.54 27.07
CA GLY A 158 15.70 -5.19 28.00
C GLY A 158 16.97 -6.03 27.87
N PHE A 159 17.25 -6.60 26.69
CA PHE A 159 18.48 -7.34 26.46
C PHE A 159 19.69 -6.43 26.30
N ASP A 160 20.85 -6.81 26.86
CA ASP A 160 22.09 -6.03 26.74
C ASP A 160 22.59 -5.89 25.30
N ASN A 161 22.33 -6.89 24.44
CA ASN A 161 22.68 -6.91 23.02
C ASN A 161 21.56 -6.41 22.09
N ALA A 162 20.67 -5.54 22.59
CA ALA A 162 19.54 -5.03 21.81
C ALA A 162 19.96 -4.36 20.48
N GLU A 163 21.12 -3.65 20.46
CA GLU A 163 21.62 -3.02 19.22
C GLU A 163 21.97 -4.05 18.14
N GLU A 164 22.62 -5.16 18.52
CA GLU A 164 22.95 -6.27 17.60
C GLU A 164 21.68 -6.92 17.05
N MET A 165 20.70 -7.20 17.92
CA MET A 165 19.44 -7.79 17.55
C MET A 165 18.64 -6.87 16.60
N VAL A 166 18.66 -5.57 16.83
CA VAL A 166 18.02 -4.58 15.94
C VAL A 166 18.74 -4.55 14.58
N ALA A 167 20.08 -4.57 14.58
CA ALA A 167 20.87 -4.57 13.35
C ALA A 167 20.53 -5.75 12.46
N GLU A 168 20.42 -6.97 13.03
CA GLU A 168 20.01 -8.19 12.29
C GLU A 168 18.62 -8.08 11.64
N GLN A 169 17.72 -7.25 12.19
CA GLN A 169 16.36 -7.11 11.67
C GLN A 169 16.21 -6.04 10.60
N ILE A 170 17.12 -5.06 10.54
CA ILE A 170 16.96 -3.89 9.66
C ILE A 170 18.08 -3.75 8.62
N ILE A 171 19.22 -4.43 8.79
CA ILE A 171 20.24 -4.51 7.76
C ILE A 171 19.79 -5.57 6.76
N ALA A 172 19.64 -5.16 5.49
CA ALA A 172 19.33 -6.11 4.42
C ALA A 172 20.47 -7.16 4.34
N ALA A 173 20.11 -8.44 4.32
CA ALA A 173 21.08 -9.47 3.95
C ALA A 173 21.51 -9.24 2.51
N GLU A 174 22.83 -9.16 2.28
CA GLU A 174 23.44 -9.05 0.96
C GLU A 174 23.13 -10.25 0.06
#